data_0de4fc658b9f8b38210b7f210c66f78f
#
_entry.id   0de4fc658b9f8b38210b7f210c66f78f
#
_cell.length_a   1.000
_cell.length_b   1.000
_cell.length_c   1.000
_cell.angle_alpha   90.00
_cell.angle_beta   90.00
_cell.angle_gamma   90.00
#
_symmetry.space_group_name_H-M   'P 1'
#
loop_
_entity.id
_entity.type
_entity.pdbx_description
1 polymer ?
#
loop_
_entity_poly.entity_id
_entity_poly.type
_entity_poly.pdbx_seq_one_letter_code
_entity_poly.pdbx_strand_id
1 'polypeptide(L)' 'MTKYPSKLMRISDITEWLNVSESAIYKWVKEERFPKPIKFGDDSTKRMSARWMREDVEKWLEEKRARSLFE' A
#
# COMPACT_ATOMS: atom_id res chain seq x y z
N MET A 1 -6.62 -10.21 17.63
CA MET A 1 -6.19 -8.82 17.63
C MET A 1 -5.16 -8.59 16.54
N THR A 2 -5.35 -7.56 15.75
CA THR A 2 -4.47 -7.32 14.61
C THR A 2 -3.15 -6.70 15.06
N LYS A 3 -2.09 -7.16 14.46
CA LYS A 3 -0.74 -6.67 14.74
C LYS A 3 -0.56 -5.22 14.30
N TYR A 4 -1.34 -4.79 13.32
CA TYR A 4 -1.21 -3.45 12.74
C TYR A 4 -2.38 -2.57 13.15
N PRO A 5 -2.17 -1.24 13.12
CA PRO A 5 -3.30 -0.33 13.30
C PRO A 5 -4.38 -0.69 12.30
N SER A 6 -5.60 -0.59 12.73
CA SER A 6 -6.72 -1.13 11.98
C SER A 6 -6.94 -0.52 10.59
N LYS A 7 -6.42 0.68 10.35
CA LYS A 7 -6.77 1.39 9.12
C LYS A 7 -5.61 1.82 8.24
N LEU A 8 -4.46 2.11 8.82
CA LEU A 8 -3.34 2.66 8.06
C LEU A 8 -2.15 1.73 8.09
N MET A 9 -1.49 1.61 6.96
CA MET A 9 -0.32 0.76 6.82
C MET A 9 0.85 1.57 6.27
N ARG A 10 2.04 1.26 6.76
CA ARG A 10 3.27 1.83 6.24
C ARG A 10 3.74 1.01 5.04
N ILE A 11 4.67 1.59 4.30
CA ILE A 11 5.26 0.84 3.18
C ILE A 11 5.89 -0.47 3.65
N SER A 12 6.53 -0.47 4.80
CA SER A 12 7.14 -1.69 5.35
C SER A 12 6.11 -2.77 5.65
N ASP A 13 4.93 -2.36 6.13
CA ASP A 13 3.86 -3.31 6.40
C ASP A 13 3.35 -3.95 5.12
N ILE A 14 3.23 -3.15 4.08
CA ILE A 14 2.73 -3.62 2.79
C ILE A 14 3.73 -4.55 2.13
N THR A 15 5.01 -4.19 2.14
CA THR A 15 6.04 -5.03 1.54
C THR A 15 6.14 -6.37 2.24
N GLU A 16 5.99 -6.37 3.56
CA GLU A 16 6.01 -7.60 4.33
C GLU A 16 4.77 -8.45 4.03
N TRP A 17 3.61 -7.80 3.98
CA TRP A 17 2.35 -8.50 3.73
C TRP A 17 2.30 -9.12 2.34
N LEU A 18 2.66 -8.34 1.33
CA LEU A 18 2.61 -8.79 -0.06
C LEU A 18 3.89 -9.49 -0.52
N ASN A 19 4.92 -9.44 0.30
CA ASN A 19 6.22 -10.03 -0.02
C ASN A 19 6.80 -9.49 -1.32
N VAL A 20 6.75 -8.18 -1.48
CA VAL A 20 7.32 -7.49 -2.64
C VAL A 20 8.21 -6.35 -2.16
N SER A 21 9.05 -5.84 -3.04
CA SER A 21 9.96 -4.77 -2.68
C SER A 21 9.25 -3.41 -2.63
N GLU A 22 9.84 -2.46 -1.91
CA GLU A 22 9.34 -1.10 -1.88
C GLU A 22 9.35 -0.48 -3.27
N SER A 23 10.40 -0.77 -4.03
CA SER A 23 10.52 -0.26 -5.38
C SER A 23 9.35 -0.69 -6.25
N ALA A 24 8.92 -1.92 -6.09
CA ALA A 24 7.79 -2.44 -6.85
C ALA A 24 6.50 -1.70 -6.49
N ILE A 25 6.28 -1.45 -5.19
CA ILE A 25 5.10 -0.73 -4.74
C ILE A 25 5.09 0.69 -5.30
N TYR A 26 6.19 1.41 -5.18
CA TYR A 26 6.25 2.78 -5.68
C TYR A 26 6.10 2.85 -7.19
N LYS A 27 6.64 1.87 -7.89
CA LYS A 27 6.48 1.79 -9.34
C LYS A 27 5.00 1.62 -9.70
N TRP A 28 4.31 0.74 -9.00
CA TRP A 28 2.89 0.50 -9.26
C TRP A 28 2.04 1.71 -8.92
N VAL A 29 2.39 2.43 -7.86
CA VAL A 29 1.69 3.67 -7.52
C VAL A 29 1.86 4.69 -8.64
N LYS A 30 3.07 4.82 -9.15
CA LYS A 30 3.36 5.75 -10.23
C LYS A 30 2.60 5.38 -11.50
N GLU A 31 2.45 4.10 -11.76
CA GLU A 31 1.74 3.60 -12.92
C GLU A 31 0.23 3.53 -12.71
N GLU A 32 -0.23 3.99 -11.57
CA GLU A 32 -1.65 3.96 -11.20
C GLU A 32 -2.23 2.55 -11.13
N ARG A 33 -1.38 1.59 -10.78
CA ARG A 33 -1.79 0.20 -10.63
C ARG A 33 -2.01 -0.21 -9.19
N PHE A 34 -1.64 0.65 -8.25
CA PHE A 34 -1.75 0.39 -6.84
C PHE A 34 -2.37 1.61 -6.18
N PRO A 35 -3.12 1.43 -5.09
CA PRO A 35 -3.75 2.56 -4.42
C PRO A 35 -2.73 3.62 -4.03
N LYS A 36 -3.11 4.87 -4.20
CA LYS A 36 -2.23 5.97 -3.85
C LYS A 36 -2.17 6.17 -2.35
N PRO A 37 -0.99 6.45 -1.80
CA PRO A 37 -0.87 6.67 -0.37
C PRO A 37 -1.45 8.01 0.04
N ILE A 38 -1.84 8.08 1.30
CA ILE A 38 -2.19 9.34 1.94
C ILE A 38 -0.88 9.87 2.50
N LYS A 39 -0.55 11.10 2.18
CA LYS A 39 0.68 11.71 2.65
C LYS A 39 0.41 12.56 3.88
N PHE A 40 1.11 12.24 4.94
CA PHE A 40 1.08 13.02 6.16
C PHE A 40 2.44 13.68 6.32
N GLY A 41 2.47 14.92 6.58
CA GLY A 41 3.71 15.62 6.74
C GLY A 41 3.55 17.01 6.23
N ASP A 42 4.32 17.92 6.78
CA ASP A 42 4.28 19.29 6.33
C ASP A 42 5.56 19.62 5.59
N ASP A 43 5.59 20.81 5.01
CA ASP A 43 6.72 21.24 4.20
C ASP A 43 7.98 21.48 5.04
N SER A 44 7.84 21.56 6.35
CA SER A 44 8.98 21.80 7.22
C SER A 44 9.78 20.54 7.52
N THR A 45 9.20 19.38 7.28
CA THR A 45 9.90 18.12 7.46
C THR A 45 10.20 17.52 6.10
N LYS A 46 11.43 17.09 5.93
CA LYS A 46 11.84 16.47 4.67
C LYS A 46 11.30 15.06 4.53
N ARG A 47 10.71 14.54 5.57
CA ARG A 47 10.13 13.19 5.54
C ARG A 47 8.64 13.29 5.43
N MET A 48 8.14 12.81 4.33
CA MET A 48 6.71 12.68 4.14
C MET A 48 6.34 11.27 4.55
N SER A 49 5.45 11.18 5.54
CA SER A 49 4.97 9.88 5.99
C SER A 49 3.84 9.44 5.09
N ALA A 50 4.09 8.47 4.27
CA ALA A 50 3.07 7.91 3.41
C ALA A 50 2.41 6.73 4.12
N ARG A 51 1.10 6.69 4.06
CA ARG A 51 0.31 5.60 4.63
C ARG A 51 -0.74 5.19 3.63
N TRP A 52 -1.06 3.91 3.63
CA TRP A 52 -2.12 3.39 2.77
C TRP A 52 -3.27 2.93 3.66
N MET A 53 -4.49 3.12 3.17
CA MET A 53 -5.64 2.56 3.84
C MET A 53 -5.62 1.05 3.66
N ARG A 54 -5.74 0.34 4.75
CA ARG A 54 -5.76 -1.12 4.69
C ARG A 54 -6.87 -1.63 3.76
N GLU A 55 -8.04 -1.01 3.85
CA GLU A 55 -9.17 -1.39 3.01
C GLU A 55 -8.84 -1.29 1.52
N ASP A 56 -8.13 -0.24 1.13
CA ASP A 56 -7.77 -0.05 -0.27
C ASP A 56 -6.82 -1.14 -0.75
N VAL A 57 -5.86 -1.51 0.10
CA VAL A 57 -4.90 -2.55 -0.26
C VAL A 57 -5.57 -3.91 -0.31
N GLU A 58 -6.46 -4.18 0.63
CA GLU A 58 -7.21 -5.44 0.63
C GLU A 58 -8.07 -5.57 -0.62
N LYS A 59 -8.73 -4.49 -1.01
CA LYS A 59 -9.58 -4.48 -2.18
C LYS A 59 -8.75 -4.70 -3.45
N TRP A 60 -7.62 -4.03 -3.52
CA TRP A 60 -6.69 -4.21 -4.64
C TRP A 60 -6.24 -5.67 -4.73
N LEU A 61 -5.90 -6.27 -3.60
CA LEU A 61 -5.44 -7.64 -3.56
C LEU A 61 -6.54 -8.61 -3.99
N GLU A 62 -7.76 -8.38 -3.56
CA GLU A 62 -8.89 -9.20 -3.97
C GLU A 62 -9.13 -9.13 -5.47
N GLU A 63 -9.02 -7.95 -6.03
CA GLU A 63 -9.17 -7.78 -7.47
C GLU A 63 -8.09 -8.54 -8.24
N LYS A 64 -6.86 -8.48 -7.75
CA LYS A 64 -5.76 -9.21 -8.37
C LYS A 64 -5.96 -10.71 -8.26
N ARG A 65 -6.42 -11.17 -7.12
CA ARG A 65 -6.69 -12.58 -6.90
C ARG A 65 -7.78 -13.09 -7.82
N ALA A 66 -8.87 -12.34 -7.91
CA ALA A 66 -9.98 -12.72 -8.78
C ALA A 66 -9.55 -12.79 -10.24
N ARG A 67 -8.76 -11.81 -10.66
CA ARG A 67 -8.26 -11.77 -12.03
C ARG A 67 -7.35 -12.97 -12.32
N SER A 68 -6.51 -13.33 -11.36
CA SER A 68 -5.60 -14.47 -11.52
C SER A 68 -6.34 -15.79 -11.67
N LEU A 69 -7.50 -15.90 -11.03
CA LEU A 69 -8.29 -17.12 -11.13
C LEU A 69 -8.91 -17.32 -12.51
N PHE A 70 -9.06 -16.23 -13.25
CA PHE A 70 -9.70 -16.29 -14.57
C PHE A 70 -8.71 -16.19 -15.74
N GLU A 71 -7.46 -16.01 -15.42
CA GLU A 71 -6.40 -16.04 -16.42
C GLU A 71 -5.74 -17.41 -16.40
#